data_559d38443d6c85c6a51b7e29a403b083
#
_entry.id   559d38443d6c85c6a51b7e29a403b083
#
_cell.length_a   1.000
_cell.length_b   1.000
_cell.length_c   1.000
_cell.angle_alpha   90.00
_cell.angle_beta   90.00
_cell.angle_gamma   90.00
#
_symmetry.space_group_name_H-M   'P 1'
#
loop_
_entity.id
_entity.type
_entity.pdbx_description
1 polymer ?
#
loop_
_entity_poly.entity_id
_entity_poly.type
_entity_poly.pdbx_seq_one_letter_code
_entity_poly.pdbx_strand_id
1 'polypeptide(L)'
;AAKLHIPVAHVEAGLRSFNMAMPEEVNRILTDRISRWLFTPTQTAADHLAREGFAPEQIIPVGDVMYDVALHHGARVQAGTGLMAARLGLQEKAYVLATIHRAENTDHPQRLGAIVDALISTAKNLPVVWPLHPRTRAVLQQAGRLDALANAVHLIEPVGYLDMVQLEKFAALIATD
;
A
#
# COMPACT_ATOMS: atom_id res chain seq x y z
N ALA A 1 -10.86 -24.35 6.40
CA ALA A 1 -10.61 -25.21 5.22
C ALA A 1 -9.67 -26.35 5.60
N ALA A 2 -8.43 -26.12 6.00
CA ALA A 2 -7.41 -27.16 6.20
C ALA A 2 -7.84 -28.27 7.20
N LYS A 3 -8.38 -27.89 8.36
CA LYS A 3 -8.90 -28.87 9.38
C LYS A 3 -10.07 -29.72 8.88
N LEU A 4 -10.74 -29.30 7.81
CA LEU A 4 -11.82 -30.05 7.16
C LEU A 4 -11.32 -30.79 5.92
N HIS A 5 -9.99 -30.88 5.73
CA HIS A 5 -9.35 -31.50 4.56
C HIS A 5 -9.77 -30.88 3.21
N ILE A 6 -10.23 -29.64 3.22
CA ILE A 6 -10.51 -28.87 2.00
C ILE A 6 -9.19 -28.29 1.50
N PRO A 7 -8.77 -28.60 0.26
CA PRO A 7 -7.55 -28.04 -0.32
C PRO A 7 -7.57 -26.52 -0.34
N VAL A 8 -6.44 -25.91 0.04
CA VAL A 8 -6.27 -24.45 0.06
C VAL A 8 -5.33 -24.06 -1.07
N ALA A 9 -5.65 -22.99 -1.76
CA ALA A 9 -4.77 -22.32 -2.71
C ALA A 9 -4.44 -20.93 -2.15
N HIS A 10 -3.15 -20.59 -2.10
CA HIS A 10 -2.71 -19.26 -1.65
C HIS A 10 -2.24 -18.45 -2.86
N VAL A 11 -2.92 -17.36 -3.13
CA VAL A 11 -2.52 -16.34 -4.10
C VAL A 11 -1.64 -15.31 -3.39
N GLU A 12 -0.56 -14.86 -4.01
CA GLU A 12 0.53 -14.06 -3.42
C GLU A 12 1.37 -14.85 -2.39
N ALA A 13 1.55 -16.14 -2.61
CA ALA A 13 2.35 -17.02 -1.77
C ALA A 13 3.85 -16.69 -1.82
N GLY A 14 4.58 -17.00 -0.75
CA GLY A 14 6.05 -16.90 -0.70
C GLY A 14 6.61 -15.51 -0.47
N LEU A 15 5.78 -14.48 -0.34
CA LEU A 15 6.25 -13.15 0.08
C LEU A 15 6.76 -13.20 1.53
N ARG A 16 7.91 -12.55 1.79
CA ARG A 16 8.52 -12.50 3.13
C ARG A 16 9.03 -11.11 3.44
N SER A 17 8.70 -10.63 4.63
CA SER A 17 9.31 -9.43 5.24
C SER A 17 10.42 -9.81 6.21
N PHE A 18 10.50 -11.09 6.62
CA PHE A 18 11.38 -11.60 7.67
C PHE A 18 11.21 -10.89 9.02
N ASN A 19 10.09 -10.23 9.24
CA ASN A 19 9.75 -9.54 10.48
C ASN A 19 8.55 -10.21 11.14
N MET A 20 8.80 -11.11 12.07
CA MET A 20 7.77 -11.85 12.81
C MET A 20 6.95 -10.98 13.77
N ALA A 21 7.32 -9.71 13.97
CA ALA A 21 6.47 -8.76 14.70
C ALA A 21 5.29 -8.25 13.85
N MET A 22 5.33 -8.46 12.53
CA MET A 22 4.22 -8.16 11.62
C MET A 22 3.19 -9.30 11.63
N PRO A 23 1.92 -9.03 12.01
CA PRO A 23 0.86 -10.04 11.95
C PRO A 23 0.67 -10.65 10.55
N GLU A 24 0.87 -9.84 9.51
CA GLU A 24 0.78 -10.27 8.11
C GLU A 24 1.86 -11.30 7.76
N GLU A 25 3.07 -11.16 8.30
CA GLU A 25 4.14 -12.15 8.08
C GLU A 25 3.77 -13.50 8.68
N VAL A 26 3.27 -13.49 9.92
CA VAL A 26 2.80 -14.71 10.58
C VAL A 26 1.67 -15.37 9.78
N ASN A 27 0.69 -14.57 9.35
CA ASN A 27 -0.46 -15.06 8.59
C ASN A 27 -0.03 -15.71 7.27
N ARG A 28 0.86 -15.07 6.49
CA ARG A 28 1.28 -15.59 5.18
C ARG A 28 2.09 -16.87 5.30
N ILE A 29 3.01 -16.95 6.28
CA ILE A 29 3.79 -18.17 6.56
C ILE A 29 2.85 -19.33 6.90
N LEU A 30 1.89 -19.12 7.79
CA LEU A 30 0.94 -20.16 8.19
C LEU A 30 0.03 -20.55 7.02
N THR A 31 -0.41 -19.59 6.21
CA THR A 31 -1.23 -19.87 5.04
C THR A 31 -0.47 -20.68 4.01
N ASP A 32 0.80 -20.35 3.74
CA ASP A 32 1.66 -21.14 2.86
C ASP A 32 1.75 -22.59 3.35
N ARG A 33 1.98 -22.81 4.65
CA ARG A 33 2.16 -24.16 5.24
C ARG A 33 0.93 -25.05 5.14
N ILE A 34 -0.27 -24.50 5.11
CA ILE A 34 -1.52 -25.28 4.99
C ILE A 34 -2.05 -25.35 3.56
N SER A 35 -1.37 -24.69 2.61
CA SER A 35 -1.84 -24.64 1.22
C SER A 35 -1.30 -25.78 0.39
N ARG A 36 -2.16 -26.30 -0.49
CA ARG A 36 -1.79 -27.30 -1.49
C ARG A 36 -1.13 -26.66 -2.71
N TRP A 37 -1.58 -25.48 -3.12
CA TRP A 37 -1.07 -24.74 -4.25
C TRP A 37 -0.63 -23.34 -3.81
N LEU A 38 0.54 -22.94 -4.24
CA LEU A 38 1.23 -21.71 -3.86
C LEU A 38 1.48 -20.89 -5.12
N PHE A 39 0.58 -19.98 -5.42
CA PHE A 39 0.68 -19.09 -6.58
C PHE A 39 1.57 -17.91 -6.22
N THR A 40 2.80 -17.90 -6.78
CA THR A 40 3.82 -16.90 -6.43
C THR A 40 3.82 -15.72 -7.40
N PRO A 41 3.93 -14.47 -6.88
CA PRO A 41 3.92 -13.27 -7.72
C PRO A 41 5.29 -13.00 -8.37
N THR A 42 6.38 -13.48 -7.77
CA THR A 42 7.75 -13.20 -8.23
C THR A 42 8.63 -14.44 -8.10
N GLN A 43 9.76 -14.45 -8.83
CA GLN A 43 10.77 -15.49 -8.67
C GLN A 43 11.34 -15.51 -7.24
N THR A 44 11.56 -14.34 -6.63
CA THR A 44 12.01 -14.24 -5.23
C THR A 44 11.06 -14.95 -4.26
N ALA A 45 9.75 -14.82 -4.46
CA ALA A 45 8.75 -15.51 -3.64
C ALA A 45 8.82 -17.04 -3.84
N ALA A 46 9.00 -17.50 -5.07
CA ALA A 46 9.19 -18.91 -5.37
C ALA A 46 10.47 -19.47 -4.71
N ASP A 47 11.56 -18.69 -4.75
CA ASP A 47 12.85 -19.07 -4.13
C ASP A 47 12.76 -19.15 -2.60
N HIS A 48 11.94 -18.28 -1.96
CA HIS A 48 11.68 -18.38 -0.53
C HIS A 48 11.01 -19.70 -0.18
N LEU A 49 9.94 -20.06 -0.90
CA LEU A 49 9.23 -21.33 -0.66
C LEU A 49 10.13 -22.54 -0.90
N ALA A 50 10.93 -22.53 -1.95
CA ALA A 50 11.87 -23.60 -2.23
C ALA A 50 12.89 -23.78 -1.08
N ARG A 51 13.44 -22.67 -0.55
CA ARG A 51 14.36 -22.71 0.63
C ARG A 51 13.65 -23.18 1.90
N GLU A 52 12.36 -22.92 2.02
CA GLU A 52 11.52 -23.37 3.14
C GLU A 52 11.09 -24.83 3.02
N GLY A 53 11.48 -25.52 1.94
CA GLY A 53 11.28 -26.96 1.74
C GLY A 53 9.93 -27.35 1.16
N PHE A 54 9.25 -26.42 0.46
CA PHE A 54 8.06 -26.78 -0.33
C PHE A 54 8.47 -27.53 -1.60
N ALA A 55 7.64 -28.51 -1.99
CA ALA A 55 7.88 -29.27 -3.21
C ALA A 55 7.68 -28.38 -4.46
N PRO A 56 8.51 -28.55 -5.50
CA PRO A 56 8.41 -27.74 -6.72
C PRO A 56 7.02 -27.73 -7.35
N GLU A 57 6.30 -28.85 -7.26
CA GLU A 57 4.95 -29.03 -7.84
C GLU A 57 3.87 -28.20 -7.12
N GLN A 58 4.17 -27.73 -5.91
CA GLN A 58 3.28 -26.85 -5.15
C GLN A 58 3.48 -25.39 -5.52
N ILE A 59 4.66 -25.00 -6.04
CA ILE A 59 5.05 -23.62 -6.32
C ILE A 59 4.73 -23.30 -7.77
N ILE A 60 3.79 -22.39 -7.97
CA ILE A 60 3.27 -22.06 -9.30
C ILE A 60 3.48 -20.55 -9.54
N PRO A 61 4.50 -20.16 -10.30
CA PRO A 61 4.71 -18.75 -10.65
C PRO A 61 3.58 -18.25 -11.59
N VAL A 62 2.85 -17.23 -11.17
CA VAL A 62 1.70 -16.69 -11.92
C VAL A 62 1.80 -15.20 -12.22
N GLY A 63 2.80 -14.50 -11.65
CA GLY A 63 2.89 -13.06 -11.70
C GLY A 63 2.11 -12.36 -10.58
N ASP A 64 2.23 -11.04 -10.55
CA ASP A 64 1.63 -10.19 -9.51
C ASP A 64 0.23 -9.74 -9.95
N VAL A 65 -0.79 -10.37 -9.36
CA VAL A 65 -2.20 -10.06 -9.67
C VAL A 65 -2.58 -8.62 -9.28
N MET A 66 -1.93 -8.03 -8.28
CA MET A 66 -2.19 -6.64 -7.89
C MET A 66 -1.62 -5.67 -8.93
N TYR A 67 -0.43 -5.99 -9.45
CA TYR A 67 0.17 -5.24 -10.55
C TYR A 67 -0.67 -5.33 -11.83
N ASP A 68 -1.15 -6.53 -12.19
CA ASP A 68 -2.01 -6.74 -13.36
C ASP A 68 -3.31 -5.92 -13.25
N VAL A 69 -3.94 -5.90 -12.08
CA VAL A 69 -5.15 -5.10 -11.82
C VAL A 69 -4.85 -3.61 -11.91
N ALA A 70 -3.71 -3.15 -11.36
CA ALA A 70 -3.28 -1.76 -11.44
C ALA A 70 -3.04 -1.32 -12.90
N LEU A 71 -2.36 -2.16 -13.69
CA LEU A 71 -2.16 -1.91 -15.12
C LEU A 71 -3.49 -1.85 -15.90
N HIS A 72 -4.38 -2.82 -15.64
CA HIS A 72 -5.67 -2.90 -16.31
C HIS A 72 -6.53 -1.64 -16.08
N HIS A 73 -6.65 -1.22 -14.83
CA HIS A 73 -7.41 -0.02 -14.50
C HIS A 73 -6.66 1.26 -14.88
N GLY A 74 -5.35 1.30 -14.69
CA GLY A 74 -4.52 2.42 -15.09
C GLY A 74 -4.57 2.73 -16.59
N ALA A 75 -4.64 1.70 -17.44
CA ALA A 75 -4.77 1.88 -18.89
C ALA A 75 -6.10 2.55 -19.29
N ARG A 76 -7.16 2.35 -18.50
CA ARG A 76 -8.50 2.89 -18.77
C ARG A 76 -8.71 4.31 -18.23
N VAL A 77 -7.87 4.73 -17.29
CA VAL A 77 -7.93 6.10 -16.76
C VAL A 77 -7.35 7.05 -17.79
N GLN A 78 -8.20 7.95 -18.30
CA GLN A 78 -7.80 9.01 -19.21
C GLN A 78 -7.55 10.32 -18.47
N ALA A 79 -6.64 11.14 -18.98
CA ALA A 79 -6.45 12.51 -18.52
C ALA A 79 -7.72 13.36 -18.74
N GLY A 80 -8.06 14.21 -17.80
CA GLY A 80 -9.20 15.13 -17.98
C GLY A 80 -9.92 15.56 -16.71
N THR A 81 -11.00 16.30 -16.93
CA THR A 81 -11.73 17.05 -15.88
C THR A 81 -12.54 16.21 -14.88
N GLY A 82 -12.64 14.91 -15.06
CA GLY A 82 -13.34 14.01 -14.12
C GLY A 82 -12.47 13.39 -13.04
N LEU A 83 -11.15 13.64 -13.07
CA LEU A 83 -10.19 13.02 -12.17
C LEU A 83 -10.24 13.62 -10.76
N MET A 84 -9.91 12.79 -9.77
CA MET A 84 -9.80 13.21 -8.37
C MET A 84 -8.80 14.38 -8.23
N ALA A 85 -7.66 14.34 -8.92
CA ALA A 85 -6.68 15.42 -8.91
C ALA A 85 -7.27 16.75 -9.40
N ALA A 86 -8.07 16.73 -10.48
CA ALA A 86 -8.73 17.92 -10.99
C ALA A 86 -9.77 18.49 -10.00
N ARG A 87 -10.49 17.62 -9.27
CA ARG A 87 -11.42 18.05 -8.21
C ARG A 87 -10.69 18.75 -7.06
N LEU A 88 -9.44 18.43 -6.82
CA LEU A 88 -8.57 19.05 -5.83
C LEU A 88 -7.83 20.29 -6.37
N GLY A 89 -8.08 20.69 -7.62
CA GLY A 89 -7.37 21.79 -8.27
C GLY A 89 -5.91 21.50 -8.61
N LEU A 90 -5.53 20.22 -8.67
CA LEU A 90 -4.16 19.78 -8.92
C LEU A 90 -3.93 19.49 -10.41
N GLN A 91 -2.74 19.82 -10.88
CA GLN A 91 -2.30 19.49 -12.22
C GLN A 91 -1.65 18.10 -12.26
N GLU A 92 -1.80 17.41 -13.38
CA GLU A 92 -1.15 16.13 -13.62
C GLU A 92 0.38 16.28 -13.57
N LYS A 93 1.03 15.29 -12.95
CA LYS A 93 2.49 15.26 -12.73
C LYS A 93 3.05 16.48 -11.96
N ALA A 94 2.19 17.14 -11.19
CA ALA A 94 2.55 18.31 -10.39
C ALA A 94 2.11 18.20 -8.93
N TYR A 95 2.04 16.99 -8.37
CA TYR A 95 1.78 16.76 -6.95
C TYR A 95 2.45 15.47 -6.46
N VAL A 96 2.60 15.36 -5.15
CA VAL A 96 3.02 14.14 -4.44
C VAL A 96 1.78 13.46 -3.86
N LEU A 97 1.63 12.18 -4.12
CA LEU A 97 0.68 11.35 -3.40
C LEU A 97 1.36 10.70 -2.19
N ALA A 98 0.85 10.93 -1.00
CA ALA A 98 1.34 10.28 0.22
C ALA A 98 0.35 9.19 0.68
N THR A 99 0.89 7.99 1.02
CA THR A 99 0.11 6.88 1.58
C THR A 99 0.84 6.33 2.80
N ILE A 100 0.60 6.94 3.96
CA ILE A 100 1.23 6.56 5.23
C ILE A 100 0.17 5.97 6.15
N HIS A 101 0.27 4.68 6.44
CA HIS A 101 -0.77 3.96 7.17
C HIS A 101 -0.26 2.81 8.04
N ARG A 102 1.02 2.44 7.96
CA ARG A 102 1.57 1.35 8.78
C ARG A 102 1.61 1.73 10.25
N ALA A 103 1.15 0.80 11.10
CA ALA A 103 1.10 0.97 12.54
C ALA A 103 2.48 1.32 13.15
N GLU A 104 3.55 0.72 12.62
CA GLU A 104 4.92 0.97 13.06
C GLU A 104 5.38 2.42 12.89
N ASN A 105 4.74 3.17 11.98
CA ASN A 105 5.01 4.59 11.75
C ASN A 105 3.96 5.46 12.44
N THR A 106 2.69 5.11 12.31
CA THR A 106 1.58 5.93 12.84
C THR A 106 1.45 5.86 14.36
N ASP A 107 1.81 4.72 14.97
CA ASP A 107 1.73 4.52 16.43
C ASP A 107 3.01 4.98 17.15
N HIS A 108 4.04 5.40 16.39
CA HIS A 108 5.30 5.88 16.96
C HIS A 108 5.41 7.41 16.82
N PRO A 109 5.21 8.20 17.89
CA PRO A 109 5.10 9.66 17.82
C PRO A 109 6.27 10.36 17.13
N GLN A 110 7.50 9.87 17.35
CA GLN A 110 8.71 10.47 16.75
C GLN A 110 8.76 10.20 15.24
N ARG A 111 8.42 8.98 14.79
CA ARG A 111 8.40 8.62 13.37
C ARG A 111 7.30 9.38 12.64
N LEU A 112 6.09 9.37 13.19
CA LEU A 112 4.97 10.11 12.63
C LEU A 112 5.29 11.61 12.56
N GLY A 113 5.90 12.18 13.60
CA GLY A 113 6.36 13.57 13.63
C GLY A 113 7.34 13.89 12.48
N ALA A 114 8.36 13.06 12.29
CA ALA A 114 9.34 13.23 11.22
C ALA A 114 8.70 13.14 9.83
N ILE A 115 7.77 12.20 9.62
CA ILE A 115 7.03 12.05 8.37
C ILE A 115 6.18 13.30 8.10
N VAL A 116 5.45 13.79 9.10
CA VAL A 116 4.64 15.02 8.99
C VAL A 116 5.49 16.22 8.63
N ASP A 117 6.66 16.40 9.29
CA ASP A 117 7.58 17.49 8.98
C ASP A 117 8.13 17.41 7.56
N ALA A 118 8.45 16.20 7.10
CA ALA A 118 8.89 15.97 5.72
C ALA A 118 7.80 16.31 4.71
N LEU A 119 6.55 15.90 4.93
CA LEU A 119 5.42 16.21 4.04
C LEU A 119 5.12 17.71 4.00
N ILE A 120 5.13 18.40 5.15
CA ILE A 120 4.96 19.86 5.24
C ILE A 120 6.10 20.58 4.49
N SER A 121 7.33 20.10 4.64
CA SER A 121 8.47 20.68 3.91
C SER A 121 8.36 20.47 2.41
N THR A 122 7.93 19.29 1.97
CA THR A 122 7.71 18.98 0.55
C THR A 122 6.60 19.84 -0.04
N ALA A 123 5.52 20.08 0.72
CA ALA A 123 4.38 20.87 0.30
C ALA A 123 4.71 22.35 -0.02
N LYS A 124 5.83 22.87 0.44
CA LYS A 124 6.32 24.20 0.08
C LYS A 124 6.71 24.33 -1.40
N ASN A 125 7.09 23.23 -2.02
CA ASN A 125 7.60 23.22 -3.40
C ASN A 125 6.64 22.50 -4.36
N LEU A 126 5.94 21.47 -3.88
CA LEU A 126 5.05 20.66 -4.69
C LEU A 126 3.84 20.25 -3.83
N PRO A 127 2.60 20.51 -4.28
CA PRO A 127 1.40 20.09 -3.55
C PRO A 127 1.47 18.63 -3.12
N VAL A 128 1.09 18.35 -1.88
CA VAL A 128 1.02 16.98 -1.35
C VAL A 128 -0.44 16.64 -1.12
N VAL A 129 -0.86 15.45 -1.57
CA VAL A 129 -2.19 14.88 -1.30
C VAL A 129 -2.00 13.66 -0.43
N TRP A 130 -2.76 13.59 0.65
CA TRP A 130 -2.75 12.45 1.56
C TRP A 130 -4.18 11.98 1.86
N PRO A 131 -4.64 10.86 1.26
CA PRO A 131 -5.84 10.17 1.72
C PRO A 131 -5.62 9.66 3.15
N LEU A 132 -6.20 10.37 4.12
CA LEU A 132 -5.88 10.17 5.52
C LEU A 132 -6.87 9.23 6.20
N HIS A 133 -6.39 8.05 6.61
CA HIS A 133 -7.19 7.07 7.32
C HIS A 133 -7.70 7.63 8.67
N PRO A 134 -8.95 7.36 9.09
CA PRO A 134 -9.52 7.88 10.34
C PRO A 134 -8.66 7.60 11.59
N ARG A 135 -8.04 6.42 11.67
CA ARG A 135 -7.12 6.08 12.76
C ARG A 135 -5.91 7.02 12.80
N THR A 136 -5.26 7.24 11.66
CA THR A 136 -4.10 8.15 11.57
C THR A 136 -4.50 9.59 11.88
N ARG A 137 -5.68 10.02 11.42
CA ARG A 137 -6.25 11.34 11.76
C ARG A 137 -6.40 11.52 13.27
N ALA A 138 -6.95 10.52 13.96
CA ALA A 138 -7.11 10.57 15.42
C ALA A 138 -5.76 10.68 16.15
N VAL A 139 -4.75 9.93 15.72
CA VAL A 139 -3.40 10.00 16.30
C VAL A 139 -2.78 11.39 16.07
N LEU A 140 -2.89 11.95 14.87
CA LEU A 140 -2.40 13.30 14.54
C LEU A 140 -3.10 14.38 15.34
N GLN A 141 -4.40 14.22 15.59
CA GLN A 141 -5.19 15.16 16.40
C GLN A 141 -4.75 15.12 17.86
N GLN A 142 -4.57 13.93 18.43
CA GLN A 142 -4.06 13.75 19.79
C GLN A 142 -2.64 14.32 19.95
N ALA A 143 -1.80 14.19 18.93
CA ALA A 143 -0.46 14.75 18.89
C ALA A 143 -0.42 16.27 18.63
N GLY A 144 -1.57 16.94 18.41
CA GLY A 144 -1.62 18.37 18.10
C GLY A 144 -0.98 18.75 16.75
N ARG A 145 -0.86 17.78 15.82
CA ARG A 145 -0.18 17.98 14.54
C ARG A 145 -1.13 18.13 13.35
N LEU A 146 -2.41 17.83 13.53
CA LEU A 146 -3.38 17.79 12.44
C LEU A 146 -3.58 19.16 11.76
N ASP A 147 -3.71 20.23 12.54
CA ASP A 147 -3.96 21.57 12.00
C ASP A 147 -2.78 22.09 11.17
N ALA A 148 -1.56 21.94 11.67
CA ALA A 148 -0.36 22.32 10.93
C ALA A 148 -0.23 21.54 9.61
N LEU A 149 -0.56 20.27 9.63
CA LEU A 149 -0.55 19.41 8.45
C LEU A 149 -1.68 19.82 7.46
N ALA A 150 -2.90 20.04 7.94
CA ALA A 150 -4.04 20.41 7.11
C ALA A 150 -3.88 21.77 6.42
N ASN A 151 -3.11 22.69 7.02
CA ASN A 151 -2.78 23.98 6.40
C ASN A 151 -1.74 23.88 5.27
N ALA A 152 -0.97 22.79 5.22
CA ALA A 152 0.11 22.62 4.24
C ALA A 152 -0.17 21.53 3.20
N VAL A 153 -0.94 20.51 3.55
CA VAL A 153 -1.16 19.29 2.76
C VAL A 153 -2.66 19.14 2.46
N HIS A 154 -2.99 18.75 1.25
CA HIS A 154 -4.37 18.37 0.89
C HIS A 154 -4.74 17.04 1.56
N LEU A 155 -5.30 17.13 2.76
CA LEU A 155 -5.84 15.96 3.48
C LEU A 155 -7.24 15.67 2.93
N ILE A 156 -7.39 14.47 2.38
CA ILE A 156 -8.68 13.98 1.85
C ILE A 156 -9.15 12.75 2.62
N GLU A 157 -10.42 12.45 2.55
CA GLU A 157 -10.94 11.18 3.06
C GLU A 157 -10.39 10.01 2.25
N PRO A 158 -10.33 8.79 2.84
CA PRO A 158 -9.96 7.60 2.10
C PRO A 158 -10.79 7.46 0.83
N VAL A 159 -10.12 7.20 -0.28
CA VAL A 159 -10.75 7.08 -1.60
C VAL A 159 -10.91 5.63 -2.01
N GLY A 160 -11.80 5.37 -2.95
CA GLY A 160 -11.96 4.04 -3.55
C GLY A 160 -10.75 3.66 -4.41
N TYR A 161 -10.62 2.37 -4.72
CA TYR A 161 -9.48 1.83 -5.47
C TYR A 161 -9.24 2.55 -6.81
N LEU A 162 -10.30 2.79 -7.59
CA LEU A 162 -10.18 3.44 -8.89
C LEU A 162 -9.70 4.90 -8.79
N ASP A 163 -10.16 5.64 -7.78
CA ASP A 163 -9.68 6.99 -7.50
C ASP A 163 -8.22 6.97 -7.04
N MET A 164 -7.81 5.96 -6.26
CA MET A 164 -6.41 5.78 -5.87
C MET A 164 -5.53 5.53 -7.08
N VAL A 165 -5.91 4.62 -7.98
CA VAL A 165 -5.19 4.36 -9.25
C VAL A 165 -5.06 5.63 -10.09
N GLN A 166 -6.08 6.50 -10.10
CA GLN A 166 -5.99 7.80 -10.76
C GLN A 166 -4.94 8.70 -10.11
N LEU A 167 -5.02 8.85 -8.79
CA LEU A 167 -4.06 9.67 -8.03
C LEU A 167 -2.62 9.16 -8.22
N GLU A 168 -2.40 7.84 -8.20
CA GLU A 168 -1.10 7.22 -8.43
C GLU A 168 -0.59 7.50 -9.84
N LYS A 169 -1.43 7.26 -10.86
CA LYS A 169 -1.05 7.42 -12.27
C LYS A 169 -0.58 8.84 -12.59
N PHE A 170 -1.27 9.84 -12.04
CA PHE A 170 -1.03 11.25 -12.35
C PHE A 170 -0.19 12.00 -11.32
N ALA A 171 0.27 11.35 -10.27
CA ALA A 171 1.25 11.92 -9.36
C ALA A 171 2.61 12.13 -10.06
N ALA A 172 3.35 13.14 -9.63
CA ALA A 172 4.77 13.29 -9.97
C ALA A 172 5.63 12.30 -9.17
N LEU A 173 5.23 12.08 -7.91
CA LEU A 173 5.92 11.20 -6.97
C LEU A 173 4.89 10.53 -6.05
N ILE A 174 5.17 9.30 -5.65
CA ILE A 174 4.42 8.59 -4.61
C ILE A 174 5.34 8.38 -3.41
N ALA A 175 4.91 8.85 -2.23
CA ALA A 175 5.57 8.64 -0.96
C ALA A 175 4.74 7.64 -0.14
N THR A 176 5.29 6.47 0.15
CA THR A 176 4.60 5.38 0.88
C THR A 176 5.49 4.83 1.99
N ASP A 177 4.89 4.21 2.99
CA ASP A 177 5.57 3.52 4.09
C ASP A 177 5.52 1.99 4.01
#